data_435b72dbebfd85252e10fd81978feb12
#
_entry.id   435b72dbebfd85252e10fd81978feb12
#
_cell.length_a   1.000
_cell.length_b   1.000
_cell.length_c   1.000
_cell.angle_alpha   90.00
_cell.angle_beta   90.00
_cell.angle_gamma   90.00
#
_symmetry.space_group_name_H-M   'P 1'
#
loop_
_entity.id
_entity.type
_entity.pdbx_description
1 polymer ?
#
loop_
_entity_poly.entity_id
_entity_poly.type
_entity_poly.pdbx_seq_one_letter_code
_entity_poly.pdbx_strand_id
1 'polypeptide(L)'
;MQYYQVFIAAEQRSQGMRLLDVLMAKQLILGGPVLNGHAKFLWNFVDSATPENLRHNELLTVEQDYCYVVSYTREDLKQQLIEEAEKASLEEVCMISFLPMEGNAALIKLLESTFAGRETATEGPKPVDGVAALTFVKSSDIPFRTNSSFA
;
A
#
# COMPACT_ATOMS: atom_id res chain seq x y z
N MET A 1 -19.11 12.14 2.68
CA MET A 1 -17.68 11.84 2.50
C MET A 1 -17.47 10.35 2.71
N GLN A 2 -16.86 9.70 1.74
CA GLN A 2 -16.57 8.27 1.80
C GLN A 2 -15.22 8.04 2.49
N TYR A 3 -15.19 7.13 3.43
CA TYR A 3 -13.97 6.65 4.09
C TYR A 3 -13.60 5.25 3.61
N TYR A 4 -12.34 4.93 3.74
CA TYR A 4 -11.78 3.67 3.32
C TYR A 4 -10.90 3.08 4.40
N GLN A 5 -10.96 1.80 4.55
CA GLN A 5 -9.95 1.04 5.25
C GLN A 5 -8.76 0.83 4.32
N VAL A 6 -7.57 1.07 4.82
CA VAL A 6 -6.32 0.97 4.06
C VAL A 6 -5.52 -0.21 4.57
N PHE A 7 -5.07 -1.02 3.66
CA PHE A 7 -4.13 -2.09 3.94
C PHE A 7 -2.85 -1.82 3.16
N ILE A 8 -1.75 -1.70 3.87
CA ILE A 8 -0.44 -1.51 3.26
C ILE A 8 0.41 -2.71 3.61
N ALA A 9 0.79 -3.47 2.61
CA ALA A 9 1.69 -4.59 2.77
C ALA A 9 3.12 -4.09 2.92
N ALA A 10 3.82 -4.60 3.91
CA ALA A 10 5.21 -4.30 4.18
C ALA A 10 6.00 -5.59 4.39
N GLU A 11 7.25 -5.62 3.96
CA GLU A 11 8.09 -6.80 4.16
C GLU A 11 8.54 -6.94 5.61
N GLN A 12 8.75 -5.81 6.28
CA GLN A 12 9.27 -5.77 7.64
C GLN A 12 8.50 -4.78 8.51
N ARG A 13 8.48 -5.04 9.79
CA ARG A 13 7.86 -4.16 10.78
C ARG A 13 8.42 -2.74 10.73
N SER A 14 9.73 -2.60 10.56
CA SER A 14 10.39 -1.29 10.46
C SER A 14 9.88 -0.46 9.29
N GLN A 15 9.62 -1.07 8.17
CA GLN A 15 8.98 -0.42 7.02
C GLN A 15 7.56 0.01 7.36
N GLY A 16 6.77 -0.87 7.98
CA GLY A 16 5.40 -0.56 8.39
C GLY A 16 5.32 0.61 9.37
N MET A 17 6.20 0.66 10.35
CA MET A 17 6.28 1.77 11.31
C MET A 17 6.71 3.07 10.64
N ARG A 18 7.66 3.03 9.72
CA ARG A 18 8.07 4.22 8.95
C ARG A 18 6.92 4.76 8.09
N LEU A 19 6.16 3.89 7.45
CA LEU A 19 4.98 4.27 6.67
C LEU A 19 3.93 4.95 7.54
N LEU A 20 3.66 4.41 8.73
CA LEU A 20 2.76 5.05 9.69
C LEU A 20 3.23 6.46 10.05
N ASP A 21 4.49 6.61 10.42
CA ASP A 21 5.05 7.89 10.84
C ASP A 21 4.94 8.95 9.72
N VAL A 22 5.31 8.59 8.51
CA VAL A 22 5.27 9.51 7.36
C VAL A 22 3.84 9.88 7.00
N LEU A 23 2.96 8.91 6.89
CA LEU A 23 1.58 9.13 6.45
C LEU A 23 0.74 9.86 7.52
N MET A 24 0.98 9.58 8.79
CA MET A 24 0.34 10.30 9.90
C MET A 24 0.81 11.75 9.98
N ALA A 25 2.12 11.99 9.83
CA ALA A 25 2.67 13.35 9.84
C ALA A 25 2.07 14.23 8.72
N LYS A 26 1.70 13.62 7.62
CA LYS A 26 1.02 14.27 6.49
C LYS A 26 -0.50 14.27 6.59
N GLN A 27 -1.05 13.74 7.68
CA GLN A 27 -2.49 13.60 7.89
C GLN A 27 -3.22 12.89 6.73
N LEU A 28 -2.60 11.84 6.21
CA LEU A 28 -3.16 11.02 5.14
C LEU A 28 -3.90 9.79 5.67
N ILE A 29 -3.60 9.40 6.90
CA ILE A 29 -4.23 8.27 7.60
C ILE A 29 -4.48 8.61 9.06
N LEU A 30 -5.41 7.88 9.66
CA LEU A 30 -5.66 7.94 11.10
C LEU A 30 -4.52 7.34 11.92
N GLY A 31 -3.81 6.39 11.35
CA GLY A 31 -2.93 5.50 12.09
C GLY A 31 -3.62 4.18 12.41
N GLY A 32 -2.88 3.26 12.95
CA GLY A 32 -3.42 1.95 13.28
C GLY A 32 -2.32 0.93 13.56
N PRO A 33 -2.68 -0.35 13.67
CA PRO A 33 -1.73 -1.40 14.00
C PRO A 33 -0.84 -1.78 12.81
N VAL A 34 0.37 -2.23 13.15
CA VAL A 34 1.19 -3.05 12.26
C VAL A 34 1.01 -4.50 12.70
N LEU A 35 0.41 -5.30 11.84
CA LEU A 35 0.13 -6.70 12.11
C LEU A 35 1.20 -7.57 11.47
N ASN A 36 1.81 -8.43 12.27
CA ASN A 36 2.74 -9.44 11.79
C ASN A 36 1.98 -10.72 11.45
N GLY A 37 2.39 -11.35 10.37
CA GLY A 37 1.82 -12.61 9.95
C GLY A 37 2.79 -13.40 9.11
N HIS A 38 2.37 -14.58 8.75
CA HIS A 38 3.05 -15.46 7.82
C HIS A 38 2.24 -15.55 6.55
N ALA A 39 2.85 -15.28 5.41
CA ALA A 39 2.17 -15.22 4.15
C ALA A 39 2.74 -16.19 3.14
N LYS A 40 1.85 -16.72 2.32
CA LYS A 40 2.19 -17.51 1.15
C LYS A 40 1.41 -16.98 -0.02
N PHE A 41 2.09 -16.63 -1.08
CA PHE A 41 1.44 -16.03 -2.24
C PHE A 41 2.15 -16.38 -3.54
N LEU A 42 1.43 -16.17 -4.61
CA LEU A 42 1.96 -16.31 -5.96
C LEU A 42 2.70 -15.04 -6.33
N TRP A 43 3.91 -15.23 -6.82
CA TRP A 43 4.75 -14.13 -7.24
C TRP A 43 5.13 -14.32 -8.69
N ASN A 44 4.48 -13.58 -9.55
CA ASN A 44 4.73 -13.66 -10.98
C ASN A 44 5.41 -12.37 -11.46
N PHE A 45 6.74 -12.38 -11.44
CA PHE A 45 7.51 -11.28 -12.00
C PHE A 45 7.93 -11.58 -13.43
N VAL A 46 7.39 -10.82 -14.31
CA VAL A 46 7.71 -10.90 -15.74
C VAL A 46 9.03 -10.23 -16.08
N ASP A 47 9.62 -9.46 -15.17
CA ASP A 47 10.82 -8.66 -15.46
C ASP A 47 12.12 -9.42 -15.55
N SER A 48 12.17 -10.53 -14.91
CA SER A 48 13.28 -11.47 -15.11
C SER A 48 12.94 -12.51 -16.15
N ALA A 49 11.96 -12.24 -16.97
CA ALA A 49 11.54 -13.14 -18.03
C ALA A 49 12.63 -13.25 -19.09
N THR A 50 13.52 -14.17 -18.85
CA THR A 50 14.29 -14.77 -19.95
C THR A 50 13.32 -15.57 -20.82
N PRO A 51 13.61 -15.74 -22.11
CA PRO A 51 12.81 -16.61 -22.98
C PRO A 51 12.55 -18.00 -22.41
N GLU A 52 13.43 -18.46 -21.51
CA GLU A 52 13.31 -19.74 -20.80
C GLU A 52 12.28 -19.69 -19.68
N ASN A 53 12.19 -18.60 -18.93
CA ASN A 53 11.20 -18.41 -17.87
C ASN A 53 9.77 -18.23 -18.45
N LEU A 54 9.66 -17.67 -19.65
CA LEU A 54 8.40 -17.57 -20.38
C LEU A 54 7.89 -18.95 -20.85
N ARG A 55 8.78 -19.89 -21.05
CA ARG A 55 8.40 -21.24 -21.53
C ARG A 55 7.75 -22.10 -20.46
N HIS A 56 8.05 -21.84 -19.19
CA HIS A 56 7.61 -22.69 -18.12
C HIS A 56 6.36 -22.21 -17.42
N ASN A 57 5.97 -20.96 -17.61
CA ASN A 57 4.77 -20.38 -16.99
C ASN A 57 4.66 -20.75 -15.49
N GLU A 58 5.82 -20.92 -14.84
CA GLU A 58 5.90 -21.34 -13.46
C GLU A 58 5.52 -20.17 -12.56
N LEU A 59 4.39 -20.33 -11.91
CA LEU A 59 4.00 -19.47 -10.81
C LEU A 59 4.91 -19.78 -9.63
N LEU A 60 5.78 -18.82 -9.31
CA LEU A 60 6.60 -18.93 -8.11
C LEU A 60 5.73 -18.72 -6.88
N THR A 61 5.74 -19.68 -5.99
CA THR A 61 5.15 -19.54 -4.66
C THR A 61 6.19 -19.00 -3.71
N VAL A 62 5.88 -17.89 -3.07
CA VAL A 62 6.73 -17.28 -2.04
C VAL A 62 6.05 -17.45 -0.70
N GLU A 63 6.82 -17.84 0.29
CA GLU A 63 6.41 -17.98 1.68
C GLU A 63 7.37 -17.20 2.57
N GLN A 64 6.85 -16.27 3.34
CA GLN A 64 7.67 -15.40 4.20
C GLN A 64 6.85 -14.76 5.31
N ASP A 65 7.53 -14.25 6.30
CA ASP A 65 6.94 -13.34 7.26
C ASP A 65 6.55 -12.03 6.58
N TYR A 66 5.44 -11.48 7.00
CA TYR A 66 4.83 -10.35 6.35
C TYR A 66 4.15 -9.43 7.36
N CYS A 67 4.16 -8.15 7.05
CA CYS A 67 3.49 -7.16 7.88
C CYS A 67 2.40 -6.46 7.09
N TYR A 68 1.32 -6.10 7.81
CA TYR A 68 0.30 -5.22 7.29
C TYR A 68 0.14 -4.01 8.20
N VAL A 69 0.15 -2.84 7.60
CA VAL A 69 -0.37 -1.63 8.20
C VAL A 69 -1.87 -1.59 7.91
N VAL A 70 -2.67 -1.50 8.94
CA VAL A 70 -4.13 -1.33 8.80
C VAL A 70 -4.50 0.05 9.31
N SER A 71 -5.12 0.83 8.47
CA SER A 71 -5.49 2.21 8.82
C SER A 71 -6.77 2.64 8.11
N TYR A 72 -7.04 3.93 8.17
CA TYR A 72 -8.21 4.55 7.55
C TYR A 72 -7.80 5.82 6.84
N THR A 73 -8.46 6.09 5.74
CA THR A 73 -8.28 7.32 4.97
C THR A 73 -9.60 7.84 4.42
N ARG A 74 -9.54 9.02 3.87
CA ARG A 74 -10.65 9.66 3.18
C ARG A 74 -10.47 9.51 1.66
N GLU A 75 -11.57 9.44 0.92
CA GLU A 75 -11.56 9.19 -0.52
C GLU A 75 -10.64 10.14 -1.30
N ASP A 76 -10.70 11.42 -1.01
CA ASP A 76 -9.92 12.46 -1.68
C ASP A 76 -8.42 12.42 -1.37
N LEU A 77 -8.01 11.64 -0.37
CA LEU A 77 -6.61 11.51 0.04
C LEU A 77 -5.91 10.27 -0.54
N LYS A 78 -6.64 9.37 -1.17
CA LYS A 78 -6.10 8.09 -1.65
C LYS A 78 -4.90 8.24 -2.58
N GLN A 79 -4.99 9.13 -3.55
CA GLN A 79 -3.91 9.31 -4.51
C GLN A 79 -2.63 9.85 -3.84
N GLN A 80 -2.77 10.87 -3.00
CA GLN A 80 -1.63 11.40 -2.27
C GLN A 80 -1.02 10.38 -1.30
N LEU A 81 -1.88 9.58 -0.68
CA LEU A 81 -1.44 8.49 0.19
C LEU A 81 -0.57 7.48 -0.56
N ILE A 82 -0.99 7.06 -1.74
CA ILE A 82 -0.21 6.15 -2.59
C ILE A 82 1.17 6.75 -2.89
N GLU A 83 1.20 7.97 -3.38
CA GLU A 83 2.45 8.65 -3.76
C GLU A 83 3.42 8.78 -2.58
N GLU A 84 2.92 9.17 -1.42
CA GLU A 84 3.75 9.35 -0.23
C GLU A 84 4.19 8.00 0.37
N ALA A 85 3.36 6.99 0.30
CA ALA A 85 3.72 5.65 0.75
C ALA A 85 4.79 5.02 -0.15
N GLU A 86 4.67 5.17 -1.45
CA GLU A 86 5.68 4.68 -2.40
C GLU A 86 7.03 5.38 -2.19
N LYS A 87 7.03 6.69 -1.99
CA LYS A 87 8.26 7.44 -1.65
C LYS A 87 8.87 6.96 -0.33
N ALA A 88 8.06 6.75 0.70
CA ALA A 88 8.52 6.33 2.01
C ALA A 88 9.00 4.87 2.03
N SER A 89 8.54 4.07 1.12
CA SER A 89 8.95 2.67 0.98
C SER A 89 10.33 2.52 0.34
N LEU A 90 10.85 3.57 -0.26
CA LEU A 90 12.14 3.58 -0.94
C LEU A 90 12.18 2.51 -2.05
N GLU A 91 13.10 1.56 -1.93
CA GLU A 91 13.25 0.45 -2.87
C GLU A 91 12.44 -0.80 -2.48
N GLU A 92 11.74 -0.74 -1.35
CA GLU A 92 10.94 -1.86 -0.86
C GLU A 92 9.57 -1.89 -1.55
N VAL A 93 9.03 -3.08 -1.72
CA VAL A 93 7.70 -3.26 -2.32
C VAL A 93 6.64 -2.65 -1.40
N CYS A 94 5.78 -1.85 -1.98
CA CYS A 94 4.65 -1.26 -1.31
C CYS A 94 3.36 -1.60 -2.07
N MET A 95 2.54 -2.45 -1.49
CA MET A 95 1.24 -2.81 -2.04
C MET A 95 0.14 -2.25 -1.17
N ILE A 96 -0.71 -1.44 -1.76
CA ILE A 96 -1.76 -0.72 -1.05
C ILE A 96 -3.11 -1.12 -1.62
N SER A 97 -4.03 -1.46 -0.73
CA SER A 97 -5.42 -1.71 -1.10
C SER A 97 -6.37 -0.90 -0.23
N PHE A 98 -7.53 -0.60 -0.80
CA PHE A 98 -8.57 0.17 -0.14
C PHE A 98 -9.87 -0.61 -0.14
N LEU A 99 -10.58 -0.58 0.98
CA LEU A 99 -11.93 -1.09 1.09
C LEU A 99 -12.87 0.06 1.53
N PRO A 100 -13.95 0.31 0.79
CA PRO A 100 -14.99 1.20 1.29
C PRO A 100 -15.47 0.71 2.65
N MET A 101 -15.66 1.64 3.59
CA MET A 101 -16.05 1.26 4.94
C MET A 101 -17.22 2.07 5.45
N GLU A 102 -17.95 1.45 6.34
CA GLU A 102 -18.88 2.06 7.26
C GLU A 102 -18.41 1.82 8.68
N GLY A 103 -18.72 2.71 9.58
CA GLY A 103 -18.35 2.58 10.97
C GLY A 103 -19.40 3.14 11.90
N ASN A 104 -19.25 2.88 13.19
CA ASN A 104 -20.10 3.47 14.18
C ASN A 104 -19.80 4.98 14.36
N ALA A 105 -20.66 5.67 15.08
CA ALA A 105 -20.54 7.11 15.29
C ALA A 105 -19.20 7.52 15.90
N ALA A 106 -18.66 6.73 16.80
CA ALA A 106 -17.37 7.01 17.44
C ALA A 106 -16.22 6.99 16.43
N LEU A 107 -16.15 6.00 15.56
CA LEU A 107 -15.12 5.92 14.53
C LEU A 107 -15.27 7.05 13.49
N ILE A 108 -16.46 7.29 13.01
CA ILE A 108 -16.70 8.36 12.03
C ILE A 108 -16.35 9.73 12.60
N LYS A 109 -16.72 10.01 13.84
CA LYS A 109 -16.35 11.25 14.51
C LYS A 109 -14.84 11.42 14.67
N LEU A 110 -14.14 10.34 14.95
CA LEU A 110 -12.69 10.35 15.03
C LEU A 110 -12.05 10.64 13.67
N LEU A 111 -12.55 10.04 12.61
CA LEU A 111 -12.08 10.28 11.25
C LEU A 111 -12.34 11.73 10.80
N GLU A 112 -13.52 12.25 11.06
CA GLU A 112 -13.88 13.65 10.78
C GLU A 112 -12.92 14.60 11.51
N SER A 113 -12.65 14.33 12.76
CA SER A 113 -11.73 15.11 13.60
C SER A 113 -10.28 15.03 13.09
N THR A 114 -9.84 13.87 12.69
CA THR A 114 -8.47 13.63 12.20
C THR A 114 -8.19 14.40 10.91
N PHE A 115 -9.16 14.45 10.01
CA PHE A 115 -9.02 15.11 8.71
C PHE A 115 -9.63 16.53 8.68
N ALA A 116 -10.09 17.05 9.81
CA ALA A 116 -10.58 18.41 9.92
C ALA A 116 -9.50 19.42 9.57
N GLY A 117 -9.87 20.45 8.80
CA GLY A 117 -8.93 21.49 8.36
C GLY A 117 -8.10 21.12 7.13
N ARG A 118 -8.19 19.89 6.63
CA ARG A 118 -7.77 19.61 5.28
C ARG A 118 -8.91 20.02 4.34
N GLU A 119 -8.67 21.07 3.59
CA GLU A 119 -9.53 21.39 2.46
C GLU A 119 -9.59 20.16 1.55
N THR A 120 -10.79 19.83 1.08
CA THR A 120 -10.93 18.86 0.01
C THR A 120 -9.93 19.27 -1.07
N ALA A 121 -8.98 18.41 -1.37
CA ALA A 121 -8.06 18.67 -2.44
C ALA A 121 -8.90 19.04 -3.65
N THR A 122 -8.89 20.32 -3.98
CA THR A 122 -9.51 20.83 -5.20
C THR A 122 -9.00 19.91 -6.30
N GLU A 123 -9.93 19.32 -7.03
CA GLU A 123 -9.66 18.37 -8.11
C GLU A 123 -8.37 18.73 -8.80
N GLY A 124 -7.31 18.02 -8.47
CA GLY A 124 -6.12 18.01 -9.28
C GLY A 124 -6.51 17.56 -10.69
N PRO A 125 -5.70 17.80 -11.69
CA PRO A 125 -6.05 17.43 -13.06
C PRO A 125 -6.59 16.02 -13.06
N LYS A 126 -7.82 15.87 -13.56
CA LYS A 126 -8.49 14.59 -13.66
C LYS A 126 -7.51 13.60 -14.27
N PRO A 127 -7.32 12.44 -13.66
CA PRO A 127 -6.48 11.44 -14.25
C PRO A 127 -6.96 11.19 -15.68
N VAL A 128 -6.03 11.28 -16.60
CA VAL A 128 -6.30 10.97 -17.98
C VAL A 128 -6.74 9.52 -18.02
N ASP A 129 -8.04 9.35 -18.29
CA ASP A 129 -8.71 8.08 -18.58
C ASP A 129 -8.15 6.81 -17.93
N GLY A 130 -8.72 6.44 -16.79
CA GLY A 130 -8.82 5.04 -16.34
C GLY A 130 -7.53 4.32 -15.91
N VAL A 131 -6.37 4.88 -16.18
CA VAL A 131 -5.09 4.20 -15.94
C VAL A 131 -4.42 4.71 -14.67
N ALA A 132 -4.83 5.85 -14.15
CA ALA A 132 -4.11 6.55 -13.09
C ALA A 132 -4.40 6.07 -11.67
N ALA A 133 -5.42 5.26 -11.48
CA ALA A 133 -5.75 4.73 -10.14
C ALA A 133 -4.94 3.49 -9.76
N LEU A 134 -4.22 2.91 -10.70
CA LEU A 134 -3.39 1.74 -10.49
C LEU A 134 -1.98 2.13 -10.86
N THR A 135 -1.28 2.74 -9.90
CA THR A 135 0.18 2.79 -10.01
C THR A 135 0.66 1.37 -9.80
N PHE A 136 0.72 0.63 -10.89
CA PHE A 136 1.53 -0.57 -10.87
C PHE A 136 2.95 -0.09 -10.65
N VAL A 137 3.53 -0.47 -9.53
CA VAL A 137 4.97 -0.45 -9.42
C VAL A 137 5.47 -1.17 -10.67
N LYS A 138 6.15 -0.45 -11.54
CA LYS A 138 6.73 -1.09 -12.71
C LYS A 138 7.61 -2.19 -12.18
N SER A 139 7.50 -3.34 -12.79
CA SER A 139 8.27 -4.50 -12.38
C SER A 139 9.79 -4.24 -12.33
N SER A 140 10.28 -3.28 -13.12
CA SER A 140 11.64 -2.74 -13.03
C SER A 140 11.96 -2.02 -11.70
N ASP A 141 10.95 -1.61 -10.96
CA ASP A 141 11.11 -0.87 -9.71
C ASP A 141 11.07 -1.80 -8.49
N ILE A 142 10.87 -3.09 -8.71
CA ILE A 142 10.84 -4.08 -7.66
C ILE A 142 12.20 -4.76 -7.60
N PRO A 143 13.00 -4.50 -6.55
CA PRO A 143 14.25 -5.21 -6.39
C PRO A 143 13.94 -6.69 -6.16
N PHE A 144 14.44 -7.53 -7.03
CA PHE A 144 14.40 -8.96 -6.84
C PHE A 144 15.34 -9.30 -5.68
N ARG A 145 14.82 -9.35 -4.47
CA ARG A 145 15.55 -9.94 -3.36
C ARG A 145 15.32 -11.44 -3.40
N THR A 146 16.31 -12.15 -3.89
CA THR A 146 16.45 -13.55 -3.53
C THR A 146 16.75 -13.57 -2.04
N ASN A 147 15.71 -13.67 -1.23
CA ASN A 147 15.89 -13.90 0.18
C ASN A 147 16.44 -15.32 0.35
N SER A 148 17.71 -15.41 0.58
CA SER A 148 18.38 -16.65 0.99
C SER A 148 18.02 -17.07 2.43
N SER A 149 17.05 -16.42 3.06
CA SER A 149 16.63 -16.69 4.43
C SER A 149 15.29 -17.40 4.52
N PHE A 150 14.96 -18.24 3.57
CA PHE A 150 13.93 -19.23 3.74
C PHE A 150 14.52 -20.39 4.59
N ALA A 151 14.36 -20.25 5.88
CA ALA A 151 14.52 -21.38 6.77
C ALA A 151 13.16 -22.05 6.97
#